data_2df4d37b97deb5a8f665565237dbb518
#
_entry.id   2df4d37b97deb5a8f665565237dbb518
#
_cell.length_a   1.000
_cell.length_b   1.000
_cell.length_c   1.000
_cell.angle_alpha   90.00
_cell.angle_beta   90.00
_cell.angle_gamma   90.00
#
_symmetry.space_group_name_H-M   'P 1'
#
loop_
_entity.id
_entity.type
_entity.pdbx_description
1 polymer ?
#
loop_
_entity_poly.entity_id
_entity_poly.type
_entity_poly.pdbx_seq_one_letter_code
_entity_poly.pdbx_strand_id
1 'polypeptide(L)'
;MIGQLAVVYDPARRAFTVEKAVDFVKTQLFQKLDELARGKPLRLVLTFEPETRRRTLSQNRMMWALLTVMADHYNAGRAGGMKPEDCYVQMLEEYGVDFDFLEVPAGAVPILRTAYKLVHVVELLDDDRCTVKCLRGSSSFTTAQMADFIDGIFDRLAEMGVNDPNVTAYWMEWQEVPRK
;
A
#
# COMPACT_ATOMS: atom_id res chain seq x y z
N MET A 1 15.40 -8.27 5.24
CA MET A 1 14.48 -9.14 4.47
C MET A 1 15.33 -9.93 3.50
N ILE A 2 15.34 -11.26 3.58
CA ILE A 2 16.28 -12.14 2.82
C ILE A 2 15.77 -12.45 1.40
N GLY A 3 14.81 -11.72 0.88
CA GLY A 3 14.20 -11.94 -0.42
C GLY A 3 12.94 -12.80 -0.34
N GLN A 4 12.08 -12.66 -1.31
CA GLN A 4 10.88 -13.49 -1.51
C GLN A 4 11.15 -14.48 -2.64
N LEU A 5 10.83 -15.75 -2.41
CA LEU A 5 10.89 -16.79 -3.42
C LEU A 5 9.46 -17.18 -3.79
N ALA A 6 9.09 -16.98 -5.05
CA ALA A 6 7.79 -17.44 -5.54
C ALA A 6 7.80 -18.94 -5.72
N VAL A 7 6.88 -19.62 -5.07
CA VAL A 7 6.75 -21.08 -5.12
C VAL A 7 5.34 -21.43 -5.56
N VAL A 8 5.21 -22.20 -6.62
CA VAL A 8 3.92 -22.71 -7.11
C VAL A 8 3.67 -24.11 -6.58
N TYR A 9 2.52 -24.31 -5.97
CA TYR A 9 2.05 -25.63 -5.57
C TYR A 9 1.21 -26.25 -6.67
N ASP A 10 1.64 -27.44 -7.14
CA ASP A 10 0.85 -28.26 -8.05
C ASP A 10 0.05 -29.30 -7.24
N PRO A 11 -1.28 -29.17 -7.13
CA PRO A 11 -2.10 -30.09 -6.35
C PRO A 11 -2.20 -31.50 -6.97
N ALA A 12 -2.02 -31.64 -8.28
CA ALA A 12 -2.04 -32.94 -8.96
C ALA A 12 -0.78 -33.75 -8.64
N ARG A 13 0.36 -33.10 -8.54
CA ARG A 13 1.66 -33.71 -8.22
C ARG A 13 2.00 -33.68 -6.75
N ARG A 14 1.24 -32.92 -5.94
CA ARG A 14 1.55 -32.61 -4.53
C ARG A 14 3.00 -32.13 -4.36
N ALA A 15 3.46 -31.32 -5.29
CA ALA A 15 4.84 -30.83 -5.37
C ALA A 15 4.90 -29.32 -5.43
N PHE A 16 6.00 -28.76 -4.94
CA PHE A 16 6.31 -27.35 -5.04
C PHE A 16 7.36 -27.15 -6.13
N THR A 17 7.11 -26.18 -7.01
CA THR A 17 8.10 -25.72 -8.01
C THR A 17 8.43 -24.25 -7.75
N VAL A 18 9.70 -23.92 -7.86
CA VAL A 18 10.15 -22.53 -7.76
C VAL A 18 9.98 -21.88 -9.14
N GLU A 19 9.02 -20.96 -9.24
CA GLU A 19 8.84 -20.17 -10.45
C GLU A 19 9.85 -19.01 -10.46
N LYS A 20 10.64 -18.95 -11.53
CA LYS A 20 11.53 -17.83 -11.84
C LYS A 20 12.29 -17.18 -10.67
N ALA A 21 13.16 -17.91 -10.02
CA ALA A 21 14.27 -17.22 -9.37
C ALA A 21 15.22 -16.76 -10.49
N VAL A 22 15.29 -15.47 -10.77
CA VAL A 22 16.37 -14.92 -11.57
C VAL A 22 17.69 -15.34 -10.90
N ASP A 23 18.68 -15.77 -11.67
CA ASP A 23 19.95 -16.30 -11.11
C ASP A 23 20.63 -15.36 -10.12
N PHE A 24 20.44 -14.07 -10.30
CA PHE A 24 20.88 -13.02 -9.37
C PHE A 24 20.25 -13.13 -7.97
N VAL A 25 18.94 -13.40 -7.87
CA VAL A 25 18.24 -13.55 -6.58
C VAL A 25 18.67 -14.84 -5.89
N LYS A 26 18.89 -15.92 -6.64
CA LYS A 26 19.42 -17.19 -6.09
C LYS A 26 20.78 -16.98 -5.48
N THR A 27 21.69 -16.29 -6.17
CA THR A 27 23.06 -16.07 -5.71
C THR A 27 23.07 -15.26 -4.41
N GLN A 28 22.30 -14.18 -4.32
CA GLN A 28 22.20 -13.36 -3.10
C GLN A 28 21.55 -14.11 -1.94
N LEU A 29 20.52 -14.92 -2.20
CA LEU A 29 19.85 -15.71 -1.18
C LEU A 29 20.80 -16.74 -0.59
N PHE A 30 21.51 -17.49 -1.43
CA PHE A 30 22.46 -18.51 -0.98
C PHE A 30 23.65 -17.90 -0.25
N GLN A 31 24.22 -16.81 -0.74
CA GLN A 31 25.28 -16.07 -0.03
C GLN A 31 24.86 -15.69 1.39
N LYS A 32 23.64 -15.16 1.53
CA LYS A 32 23.14 -14.73 2.82
C LYS A 32 22.80 -15.91 3.74
N LEU A 33 22.36 -17.03 3.20
CA LEU A 33 22.17 -18.26 3.95
C LEU A 33 23.50 -18.86 4.40
N ASP A 34 24.53 -18.81 3.56
CA ASP A 34 25.89 -19.29 3.89
C ASP A 34 26.50 -18.42 5.00
N GLU A 35 26.33 -17.09 4.95
CA GLU A 35 26.74 -16.17 6.01
C GLU A 35 26.08 -16.51 7.35
N LEU A 36 24.77 -16.79 7.33
CA LEU A 36 24.02 -17.16 8.53
C LEU A 36 24.38 -18.55 9.06
N ALA A 37 24.60 -19.50 8.17
CA ALA A 37 24.95 -20.88 8.50
C ALA A 37 26.36 -21.01 9.11
N ARG A 38 27.30 -20.12 8.74
CA ARG A 38 28.69 -20.14 9.21
C ARG A 38 29.34 -21.53 9.12
N GLY A 39 29.07 -22.23 8.01
CA GLY A 39 29.57 -23.58 7.76
C GLY A 39 28.89 -24.69 8.58
N LYS A 40 27.77 -24.44 9.25
CA LYS A 40 26.97 -25.41 9.99
C LYS A 40 25.58 -25.58 9.38
N PRO A 41 24.92 -26.75 9.54
CA PRO A 41 23.53 -26.89 9.11
C PRO A 41 22.63 -25.86 9.76
N LEU A 42 21.84 -25.14 8.95
CA LEU A 42 20.88 -24.11 9.38
C LEU A 42 19.47 -24.67 9.33
N ARG A 43 18.73 -24.58 10.44
CA ARG A 43 17.30 -24.90 10.47
C ARG A 43 16.50 -23.67 10.05
N LEU A 44 15.73 -23.80 8.98
CA LEU A 44 14.86 -22.76 8.45
C LEU A 44 13.41 -23.12 8.71
N VAL A 45 12.61 -22.11 9.02
CA VAL A 45 11.14 -22.19 9.00
C VAL A 45 10.66 -21.48 7.73
N LEU A 46 9.94 -22.21 6.88
CA LEU A 46 9.33 -21.69 5.67
C LEU A 46 7.84 -21.49 5.94
N THR A 47 7.38 -20.26 5.80
CA THR A 47 5.96 -19.92 5.87
C THR A 47 5.46 -19.70 4.46
N PHE A 48 4.38 -20.40 4.07
CA PHE A 48 3.74 -20.24 2.78
C PHE A 48 2.48 -19.39 2.95
N GLU A 49 2.44 -18.30 2.24
CA GLU A 49 1.28 -17.45 2.16
C GLU A 49 0.84 -17.36 0.69
N PRO A 50 -0.49 -17.30 0.39
CA PRO A 50 -0.93 -17.03 -0.96
C PRO A 50 -0.32 -15.72 -1.47
N GLU A 51 0.17 -15.71 -2.71
CA GLU A 51 0.65 -14.48 -3.32
C GLU A 51 -0.55 -13.56 -3.53
N THR A 52 -0.65 -12.53 -2.71
CA THR A 52 -1.54 -11.41 -2.97
C THR A 52 -0.84 -10.48 -3.97
N ARG A 53 -1.43 -10.30 -5.14
CA ARG A 53 -0.92 -9.32 -6.11
C ARG A 53 -0.93 -7.94 -5.45
N ARG A 54 0.23 -7.46 -5.07
CA ARG A 54 0.39 -6.10 -4.55
C ARG A 54 0.25 -5.10 -5.69
N ARG A 55 -0.11 -3.86 -5.36
CA ARG A 55 -0.18 -2.75 -6.31
C ARG A 55 1.06 -2.72 -7.22
N THR A 56 0.86 -2.38 -8.48
CA THR A 56 1.93 -2.29 -9.46
C THR A 56 2.70 -0.96 -9.34
N LEU A 57 3.91 -0.90 -9.92
CA LEU A 57 4.68 0.35 -10.00
C LEU A 57 3.95 1.41 -10.85
N SER A 58 3.23 1.00 -11.89
CA SER A 58 2.42 1.91 -12.72
C SER A 58 1.25 2.50 -11.94
N GLN A 59 0.52 1.68 -11.18
CA GLN A 59 -0.55 2.16 -10.29
C GLN A 59 -0.03 3.16 -9.25
N ASN A 60 1.10 2.86 -8.62
CA ASN A 60 1.69 3.79 -7.66
C ASN A 60 2.11 5.12 -8.31
N ARG A 61 2.67 5.09 -9.52
CA ARG A 61 3.05 6.29 -10.27
C ARG A 61 1.82 7.12 -10.63
N MET A 62 0.77 6.47 -11.13
CA MET A 62 -0.51 7.11 -11.46
C MET A 62 -1.10 7.82 -10.26
N MET A 63 -1.21 7.13 -9.13
CA MET A 63 -1.70 7.72 -7.88
C MET A 63 -0.97 9.02 -7.53
N TRP A 64 0.37 9.00 -7.51
CA TRP A 64 1.14 10.20 -7.14
C TRP A 64 1.02 11.33 -8.16
N ALA A 65 0.88 11.01 -9.46
CA ALA A 65 0.64 12.02 -10.49
C ALA A 65 -0.70 12.73 -10.27
N LEU A 66 -1.78 12.00 -10.00
CA LEU A 66 -3.10 12.56 -9.71
C LEU A 66 -3.12 13.38 -8.42
N LEU A 67 -2.46 12.89 -7.36
CA LEU A 67 -2.36 13.63 -6.09
C LEU A 67 -1.55 14.93 -6.25
N THR A 68 -0.58 14.96 -7.16
CA THR A 68 0.15 16.20 -7.49
C THR A 68 -0.78 17.21 -8.16
N VAL A 69 -1.57 16.78 -9.15
CA VAL A 69 -2.57 17.65 -9.79
C VAL A 69 -3.59 18.17 -8.77
N MET A 70 -4.02 17.32 -7.85
CA MET A 70 -4.94 17.71 -6.76
C MET A 70 -4.32 18.78 -5.86
N ALA A 71 -3.07 18.61 -5.44
CA ALA A 71 -2.35 19.58 -4.63
C ALA A 71 -2.16 20.92 -5.37
N ASP A 72 -1.80 20.88 -6.64
CA ASP A 72 -1.66 22.07 -7.49
C ASP A 72 -2.98 22.83 -7.62
N HIS A 73 -4.10 22.11 -7.77
CA HIS A 73 -5.42 22.71 -7.79
C HIS A 73 -5.79 23.41 -6.47
N TYR A 74 -5.53 22.78 -5.32
CA TYR A 74 -5.74 23.40 -4.01
C TYR A 74 -4.86 24.64 -3.80
N ASN A 75 -3.68 24.66 -4.38
CA ASN A 75 -2.72 25.75 -4.27
C ASN A 75 -2.96 26.87 -5.29
N ALA A 76 -3.86 26.69 -6.26
CA ALA A 76 -4.14 27.68 -7.28
C ALA A 76 -4.59 29.01 -6.64
N GLY A 77 -3.75 30.04 -6.80
CA GLY A 77 -4.01 31.38 -6.22
C GLY A 77 -3.74 31.53 -4.72
N ARG A 78 -3.08 30.58 -4.07
CA ARG A 78 -2.72 30.63 -2.64
C ARG A 78 -1.21 30.47 -2.43
N ALA A 79 -0.64 31.28 -1.54
CA ALA A 79 0.74 31.13 -1.10
C ALA A 79 0.82 30.12 0.05
N GLY A 80 1.58 29.05 -0.14
CA GLY A 80 1.80 28.03 0.87
C GLY A 80 0.70 26.96 0.83
N GLY A 81 1.09 25.69 0.77
CA GLY A 81 0.11 24.88 0.34
C GLY A 81 0.07 23.43 0.71
N MET A 82 -1.03 22.86 0.29
CA MET A 82 -1.29 21.44 0.25
C MET A 82 -0.17 20.73 -0.51
N LYS A 83 0.38 19.69 0.07
CA LYS A 83 1.35 18.81 -0.60
C LYS A 83 0.63 17.56 -1.11
N PRO A 84 1.18 16.88 -2.11
CA PRO A 84 0.63 15.60 -2.57
C PRO A 84 0.45 14.57 -1.44
N GLU A 85 1.33 14.60 -0.42
CA GLU A 85 1.23 13.75 0.77
C GLU A 85 0.02 14.09 1.64
N ASP A 86 -0.37 15.37 1.71
CA ASP A 86 -1.55 15.80 2.46
C ASP A 86 -2.82 15.36 1.72
N CYS A 87 -2.85 15.51 0.38
CA CYS A 87 -3.91 14.97 -0.47
C CYS A 87 -4.02 13.45 -0.33
N TYR A 88 -2.88 12.75 -0.28
CA TYR A 88 -2.85 11.30 -0.07
C TYR A 88 -3.52 10.90 1.24
N VAL A 89 -3.26 11.62 2.33
CA VAL A 89 -3.90 11.35 3.63
C VAL A 89 -5.41 11.55 3.56
N GLN A 90 -5.88 12.63 2.92
CA GLN A 90 -7.31 12.87 2.72
C GLN A 90 -7.97 11.75 1.90
N MET A 91 -7.37 11.37 0.78
CA MET A 91 -7.88 10.30 -0.07
C MET A 91 -7.86 8.94 0.64
N LEU A 92 -6.81 8.68 1.45
CA LEU A 92 -6.74 7.46 2.25
C LEU A 92 -7.84 7.41 3.32
N GLU A 93 -8.21 8.55 3.91
CA GLU A 93 -9.30 8.67 4.86
C GLU A 93 -10.66 8.37 4.21
N GLU A 94 -10.87 8.87 3.01
CA GLU A 94 -12.13 8.78 2.27
C GLU A 94 -12.30 7.43 1.56
N TYR A 95 -11.26 6.95 0.91
CA TYR A 95 -11.30 5.75 0.05
C TYR A 95 -10.38 4.61 0.52
N GLY A 96 -9.70 4.77 1.66
CA GLY A 96 -8.82 3.73 2.19
C GLY A 96 -9.62 2.53 2.70
N VAL A 97 -9.27 1.34 2.21
CA VAL A 97 -10.01 0.09 2.49
C VAL A 97 -9.33 -0.80 3.53
N ASP A 98 -8.07 -0.53 3.86
CA ASP A 98 -7.29 -1.33 4.82
C ASP A 98 -7.19 -0.60 6.15
N PHE A 99 -8.11 -0.90 7.05
CA PHE A 99 -8.18 -0.28 8.38
C PHE A 99 -8.56 -1.29 9.46
N ASP A 100 -8.12 -0.99 10.67
CA ASP A 100 -8.49 -1.72 11.89
C ASP A 100 -9.26 -0.79 12.84
N PHE A 101 -10.27 -1.32 13.55
CA PHE A 101 -10.83 -0.68 14.73
C PHE A 101 -10.24 -1.32 15.98
N LEU A 102 -9.68 -0.48 16.86
CA LEU A 102 -9.03 -0.92 18.08
C LEU A 102 -9.59 -0.14 19.28
N GLU A 103 -9.86 -0.83 20.37
CA GLU A 103 -10.09 -0.19 21.66
C GLU A 103 -8.79 -0.17 22.45
N VAL A 104 -8.31 1.02 22.76
CA VAL A 104 -7.01 1.21 23.42
C VAL A 104 -7.10 2.26 24.54
N PRO A 105 -6.18 2.24 25.52
CA PRO A 105 -6.01 3.37 26.41
C PRO A 105 -5.68 4.64 25.61
N ALA A 106 -6.22 5.81 25.96
CA ALA A 106 -5.99 7.05 25.23
C ALA A 106 -4.50 7.39 25.10
N GLY A 107 -3.71 7.07 26.14
CA GLY A 107 -2.25 7.22 26.12
C GLY A 107 -1.52 6.35 25.09
N ALA A 108 -2.14 5.32 24.49
CA ALA A 108 -1.53 4.48 23.47
C ALA A 108 -1.66 5.07 22.05
N VAL A 109 -2.53 6.06 21.83
CA VAL A 109 -2.76 6.67 20.50
C VAL A 109 -1.47 7.20 19.84
N PRO A 110 -0.55 7.89 20.53
CA PRO A 110 0.72 8.32 19.95
C PRO A 110 1.58 7.15 19.43
N ILE A 111 1.54 6.01 20.11
CA ILE A 111 2.29 4.81 19.70
C ILE A 111 1.71 4.25 18.40
N LEU A 112 0.38 4.17 18.30
CA LEU A 112 -0.30 3.70 17.08
C LEU A 112 0.03 4.57 15.87
N ARG A 113 0.18 5.88 16.05
CA ARG A 113 0.58 6.81 14.98
C ARG A 113 1.98 6.55 14.42
N THR A 114 2.81 5.78 15.09
CA THR A 114 4.10 5.35 14.56
C THR A 114 3.99 4.10 13.65
N ALA A 115 2.94 3.30 13.85
CA ALA A 115 2.71 2.05 13.13
C ALA A 115 1.73 2.18 11.96
N TYR A 116 0.75 3.07 12.10
CA TYR A 116 -0.29 3.31 11.10
C TYR A 116 -0.10 4.66 10.41
N LYS A 117 -0.52 4.73 9.15
CA LYS A 117 -0.42 5.97 8.36
C LYS A 117 -1.36 7.05 8.88
N LEU A 118 -2.52 6.66 9.37
CA LEU A 118 -3.52 7.54 9.95
C LEU A 118 -4.21 6.86 11.13
N VAL A 119 -4.44 7.61 12.21
CA VAL A 119 -5.14 7.14 13.41
C VAL A 119 -6.16 8.19 13.83
N HIS A 120 -7.44 7.86 13.74
CA HIS A 120 -8.55 8.68 14.20
C HIS A 120 -9.13 8.12 15.49
N VAL A 121 -9.34 8.99 16.47
CA VAL A 121 -10.18 8.68 17.64
C VAL A 121 -11.64 8.81 17.18
N VAL A 122 -12.34 7.69 17.14
CA VAL A 122 -13.74 7.61 16.70
C VAL A 122 -14.67 7.89 17.88
N GLU A 123 -14.33 7.36 19.05
CA GLU A 123 -15.14 7.45 20.26
C GLU A 123 -14.25 7.46 21.51
N LEU A 124 -14.64 8.25 22.50
CA LEU A 124 -14.06 8.22 23.84
C LEU A 124 -14.94 7.32 24.69
N LEU A 125 -14.32 6.34 25.33
CA LEU A 125 -14.98 5.41 26.22
C LEU A 125 -14.71 5.82 27.68
N ASP A 126 -15.42 5.18 28.62
CA ASP A 126 -15.12 5.30 30.03
C ASP A 126 -13.73 4.73 30.35
N ASP A 127 -13.18 5.05 31.52
CA ASP A 127 -11.89 4.54 32.02
C ASP A 127 -10.65 4.91 31.18
N ASP A 128 -10.60 6.13 30.63
CA ASP A 128 -9.46 6.64 29.85
C ASP A 128 -9.12 5.77 28.62
N ARG A 129 -10.13 5.15 28.01
CA ARG A 129 -10.04 4.35 26.80
C ARG A 129 -10.70 5.07 25.62
N CYS A 130 -10.31 4.69 24.43
CA CYS A 130 -10.92 5.17 23.21
C CYS A 130 -10.97 4.09 22.13
N THR A 131 -11.96 4.21 21.26
CA THR A 131 -12.00 3.47 19.99
C THR A 131 -11.30 4.29 18.93
N VAL A 132 -10.34 3.68 18.27
CA VAL A 132 -9.58 4.31 17.19
C VAL A 132 -9.77 3.55 15.89
N LYS A 133 -9.89 4.29 14.76
CA LYS A 133 -9.78 3.78 13.41
C LYS A 133 -8.35 3.99 12.94
N CYS A 134 -7.65 2.90 12.64
CA CYS A 134 -6.24 2.90 12.23
C CYS A 134 -6.16 2.50 10.75
N LEU A 135 -5.71 3.40 9.87
CA LEU A 135 -5.56 3.13 8.45
C LEU A 135 -4.09 2.82 8.11
N ARG A 136 -3.91 1.74 7.37
CA ARG A 136 -2.62 1.40 6.76
C ARG A 136 -2.46 2.19 5.47
N GLY A 137 -1.23 2.43 5.06
CA GLY A 137 -0.97 3.09 3.79
C GLY A 137 -1.26 2.17 2.59
N SER A 138 -1.46 2.75 1.41
CA SER A 138 -1.71 2.00 0.17
C SER A 138 -0.60 1.01 -0.23
N SER A 139 0.50 0.93 0.51
CA SER A 139 1.55 -0.11 0.31
C SER A 139 1.08 -1.52 0.63
N SER A 140 0.01 -1.67 1.43
CA SER A 140 -0.63 -2.94 1.75
C SER A 140 -1.73 -3.33 0.75
N PHE A 141 -2.16 -2.40 -0.11
CA PHE A 141 -3.27 -2.63 -1.04
C PHE A 141 -2.93 -3.69 -2.08
N THR A 142 -3.91 -4.53 -2.37
CA THR A 142 -3.90 -5.39 -3.55
C THR A 142 -4.02 -4.55 -4.83
N THR A 143 -3.79 -5.16 -5.99
CA THR A 143 -3.97 -4.50 -7.29
C THR A 143 -5.40 -3.98 -7.47
N ALA A 144 -6.42 -4.74 -7.04
CA ALA A 144 -7.82 -4.33 -7.11
C ALA A 144 -8.12 -3.16 -6.16
N GLN A 145 -7.74 -3.26 -4.89
CA GLN A 145 -7.91 -2.16 -3.92
C GLN A 145 -7.19 -0.88 -4.36
N MET A 146 -6.03 -1.02 -4.99
CA MET A 146 -5.31 0.13 -5.53
C MET A 146 -6.03 0.72 -6.75
N ALA A 147 -6.70 -0.10 -7.57
CA ALA A 147 -7.52 0.38 -8.67
C ALA A 147 -8.72 1.19 -8.14
N ASP A 148 -9.46 0.65 -7.18
CA ASP A 148 -10.58 1.34 -6.55
C ASP A 148 -10.14 2.66 -5.90
N PHE A 149 -8.97 2.68 -5.27
CA PHE A 149 -8.40 3.89 -4.68
C PHE A 149 -8.05 4.95 -5.72
N ILE A 150 -7.49 4.57 -6.87
CA ILE A 150 -7.19 5.49 -7.98
C ILE A 150 -8.49 5.99 -8.63
N ASP A 151 -9.49 5.13 -8.80
CA ASP A 151 -10.81 5.53 -9.29
C ASP A 151 -11.42 6.61 -8.37
N GLY A 152 -11.34 6.43 -7.04
CA GLY A 152 -11.76 7.43 -6.07
C GLY A 152 -11.03 8.77 -6.19
N ILE A 153 -9.73 8.75 -6.52
CA ILE A 153 -8.98 10.00 -6.76
C ILE A 153 -9.49 10.71 -8.03
N PHE A 154 -9.79 9.96 -9.11
CA PHE A 154 -10.39 10.54 -10.31
C PHE A 154 -11.77 11.16 -10.02
N ASP A 155 -12.62 10.46 -9.27
CA ASP A 155 -13.93 10.96 -8.87
C ASP A 155 -13.79 12.26 -8.08
N ARG A 156 -12.85 12.31 -7.12
CA ARG A 156 -12.60 13.52 -6.33
C ARG A 156 -12.11 14.69 -7.17
N LEU A 157 -11.21 14.46 -8.13
CA LEU A 157 -10.75 15.50 -9.07
C LEU A 157 -11.91 16.03 -9.92
N ALA A 158 -12.82 15.16 -10.35
CA ALA A 158 -14.00 15.55 -11.11
C ALA A 158 -14.97 16.39 -10.26
N GLU A 159 -15.24 16.00 -9.01
CA GLU A 159 -16.06 16.75 -8.06
C GLU A 159 -15.48 18.15 -7.76
N MET A 160 -14.15 18.26 -7.68
CA MET A 160 -13.45 19.53 -7.50
C MET A 160 -13.50 20.42 -8.76
N GLY A 161 -14.00 19.91 -9.88
CA GLY A 161 -14.04 20.63 -11.15
C GLY A 161 -12.66 20.85 -11.77
N VAL A 162 -11.70 19.95 -11.48
CA VAL A 162 -10.35 20.04 -12.04
C VAL A 162 -10.39 19.79 -13.54
N ASN A 163 -10.09 20.83 -14.30
CA ASN A 163 -10.03 20.76 -15.77
C ASN A 163 -8.57 20.85 -16.21
N ASP A 164 -7.82 19.78 -15.98
CA ASP A 164 -6.41 19.65 -16.35
C ASP A 164 -6.25 18.64 -17.51
N PRO A 165 -5.61 19.01 -18.63
CA PRO A 165 -5.37 18.09 -19.76
C PRO A 165 -4.63 16.82 -19.35
N ASN A 166 -3.75 16.89 -18.34
CA ASN A 166 -3.03 15.72 -17.84
C ASN A 166 -4.00 14.73 -17.17
N VAL A 167 -5.02 15.18 -16.46
CA VAL A 167 -6.03 14.28 -15.84
C VAL A 167 -6.76 13.50 -16.92
N THR A 168 -7.14 14.15 -18.02
CA THR A 168 -7.78 13.48 -19.16
C THR A 168 -6.84 12.43 -19.77
N ALA A 169 -5.56 12.76 -19.97
CA ALA A 169 -4.57 11.82 -20.49
C ALA A 169 -4.37 10.63 -19.54
N TYR A 170 -4.26 10.89 -18.23
CA TYR A 170 -4.13 9.85 -17.20
C TYR A 170 -5.38 8.97 -17.14
N TRP A 171 -6.57 9.54 -17.30
CA TRP A 171 -7.80 8.76 -17.36
C TRP A 171 -7.82 7.80 -18.55
N MET A 172 -7.42 8.25 -19.74
CA MET A 172 -7.32 7.40 -20.93
C MET A 172 -6.32 6.26 -20.72
N GLU A 173 -5.12 6.58 -20.20
CA GLU A 173 -4.11 5.57 -19.86
C GLU A 173 -4.64 4.57 -18.82
N TRP A 174 -5.37 5.07 -17.82
CA TRP A 174 -5.93 4.26 -16.75
C TRP A 174 -6.97 3.24 -17.23
N GLN A 175 -7.77 3.58 -18.25
CA GLN A 175 -8.75 2.67 -18.83
C GLN A 175 -8.09 1.45 -19.52
N GLU A 176 -6.84 1.56 -19.93
CA GLU A 176 -6.08 0.47 -20.56
C GLU A 176 -5.39 -0.45 -19.54
N VAL A 177 -5.33 -0.05 -18.27
CA VAL A 177 -4.68 -0.86 -17.22
C VAL A 177 -5.56 -2.02 -16.80
N PRO A 178 -5.05 -3.28 -16.84
CA PRO A 178 -5.80 -4.44 -16.36
C PRO A 178 -6.13 -4.32 -14.87
N ARG A 179 -7.41 -4.42 -14.53
CA ARG A 179 -7.93 -4.29 -13.14
C ARG A 179 -8.01 -5.63 -12.37
N LYS A 180 -7.46 -6.71 -12.96
CA LYS A 180 -7.52 -8.08 -12.40
C LYS A 180 -6.20 -8.50 -11.79
#